data_343209bf7675626f08404038f3076588
#
_entry.id   343209bf7675626f08404038f3076588
#
_cell.length_a   1.000
_cell.length_b   1.000
_cell.length_c   1.000
_cell.angle_alpha   90.00
_cell.angle_beta   90.00
_cell.angle_gamma   90.00
#
_symmetry.space_group_name_H-M   'P 1'
#
loop_
_entity.id
_entity.type
_entity.pdbx_description
1 polymer ?
#
loop_
_entity_poly.entity_id
_entity_poly.type
_entity_poly.pdbx_seq_one_letter_code
_entity_poly.pdbx_strand_id
1 'polypeptide(L)'
;MSVDQKSKPSQKESLRKMPEPEDQDPTKGPKKVEDLEVKDAQLIFHTVWHELEQEFGGENLRFPAEIFWLNGSPGAGKGTQPAFIMEFRDLTEKPIIVSELLKSPEARKKIDAGMLAGDREVTKLVLGSLLDPEYESGAIVDGYPRTKTQVECLKLFHGKLSELRSKHLGTFQESQFPKPRFHIIMLFIDEEESVRRQLLRGQRTIAHNAEVEASGVGESWEIRK
;
A
#
# COMPACT_ATOMS: atom_id res chain seq x y z
N MET A 1 -83.06 38.42 -0.29
CA MET A 1 -82.08 37.89 0.68
C MET A 1 -81.06 37.14 -0.12
N SER A 2 -79.90 37.77 -0.34
CA SER A 2 -78.79 37.35 -1.21
C SER A 2 -77.90 36.35 -0.53
N VAL A 3 -77.62 35.28 -1.24
CA VAL A 3 -76.62 34.27 -0.80
C VAL A 3 -75.36 34.50 -1.61
N ASP A 4 -74.31 34.89 -0.93
CA ASP A 4 -72.96 35.11 -1.48
C ASP A 4 -72.32 33.78 -1.91
N GLN A 5 -72.00 33.67 -3.17
CA GLN A 5 -71.15 32.63 -3.72
C GLN A 5 -69.69 33.07 -3.61
N LYS A 6 -68.91 32.49 -2.68
CA LYS A 6 -67.47 32.59 -2.64
C LYS A 6 -66.86 31.64 -3.65
N SER A 7 -66.26 32.22 -4.66
CA SER A 7 -65.45 31.57 -5.69
C SER A 7 -64.19 30.93 -5.12
N LYS A 8 -63.93 29.67 -5.48
CA LYS A 8 -62.65 28.94 -5.20
C LYS A 8 -61.50 29.51 -6.03
N PRO A 9 -60.30 29.69 -5.46
CA PRO A 9 -59.13 30.10 -6.24
C PRO A 9 -58.59 28.93 -7.08
N SER A 10 -58.23 29.27 -8.31
CA SER A 10 -57.71 28.43 -9.37
C SER A 10 -56.36 27.76 -8.98
N GLN A 11 -56.25 26.44 -9.22
CA GLN A 11 -55.07 25.60 -9.11
C GLN A 11 -54.02 25.86 -10.23
N LYS A 12 -53.57 27.07 -10.43
CA LYS A 12 -52.61 27.39 -11.51
C LYS A 12 -51.37 28.18 -11.05
N GLU A 13 -50.96 28.08 -9.80
CA GLU A 13 -49.80 28.84 -9.36
C GLU A 13 -48.95 28.07 -8.33
N SER A 14 -48.37 26.95 -8.72
CA SER A 14 -47.17 26.38 -8.02
C SER A 14 -46.40 25.38 -8.88
N LEU A 15 -46.16 25.69 -10.14
CA LEU A 15 -45.05 25.09 -10.86
C LEU A 15 -43.76 25.83 -10.45
N ARG A 16 -43.16 25.40 -9.33
CA ARG A 16 -41.78 25.76 -9.01
C ARG A 16 -40.92 25.33 -10.19
N LYS A 17 -40.28 26.31 -10.83
CA LYS A 17 -39.23 26.10 -11.83
C LYS A 17 -38.22 25.13 -11.22
N MET A 18 -38.12 23.93 -11.75
CA MET A 18 -37.00 23.08 -11.55
C MET A 18 -35.77 23.80 -12.12
N PRO A 19 -34.60 23.80 -11.44
CA PRO A 19 -33.39 24.32 -12.03
C PRO A 19 -33.12 23.54 -13.34
N GLU A 20 -32.84 24.25 -14.40
CA GLU A 20 -32.41 23.66 -15.67
C GLU A 20 -31.16 22.81 -15.39
N PRO A 21 -31.01 21.62 -16.02
CA PRO A 21 -29.80 20.84 -15.89
C PRO A 21 -28.65 21.71 -16.41
N GLU A 22 -27.63 21.90 -15.56
CA GLU A 22 -26.38 22.57 -15.94
C GLU A 22 -25.85 21.93 -17.23
N ASP A 23 -25.63 22.75 -18.25
CA ASP A 23 -25.01 22.39 -19.52
C ASP A 23 -23.74 21.60 -19.24
N GLN A 24 -23.83 20.28 -19.34
CA GLN A 24 -22.66 19.40 -19.30
C GLN A 24 -21.96 19.58 -20.66
N ASP A 25 -20.86 20.32 -20.65
CA ASP A 25 -19.94 20.45 -21.76
C ASP A 25 -19.56 19.04 -22.26
N PRO A 26 -20.02 18.60 -23.45
CA PRO A 26 -19.78 17.25 -23.94
C PRO A 26 -18.31 16.97 -24.28
N THR A 27 -17.42 17.97 -24.14
CA THR A 27 -15.98 17.83 -24.35
C THR A 27 -15.22 17.48 -23.07
N LYS A 28 -15.86 17.60 -21.90
CA LYS A 28 -15.31 17.12 -20.62
C LYS A 28 -15.79 15.69 -20.40
N GLY A 29 -14.97 14.74 -20.85
CA GLY A 29 -15.17 13.34 -20.51
C GLY A 29 -15.28 13.13 -18.99
N PRO A 30 -15.87 12.02 -18.50
CA PRO A 30 -16.03 11.76 -17.07
C PRO A 30 -14.67 11.95 -16.38
N LYS A 31 -14.63 12.78 -15.32
CA LYS A 31 -13.43 12.97 -14.50
C LYS A 31 -12.94 11.57 -14.12
N LYS A 32 -11.77 11.21 -14.63
CA LYS A 32 -11.26 9.85 -14.52
C LYS A 32 -11.15 9.46 -13.05
N VAL A 33 -11.57 8.25 -12.72
CA VAL A 33 -11.39 7.64 -11.40
C VAL A 33 -9.92 7.70 -10.97
N GLU A 34 -8.99 7.70 -11.92
CA GLU A 34 -7.54 7.92 -11.74
C GLU A 34 -7.21 9.22 -10.98
N ASP A 35 -7.98 10.31 -11.13
CA ASP A 35 -7.70 11.57 -10.43
C ASP A 35 -8.00 11.50 -8.93
N LEU A 36 -8.93 10.63 -8.50
CA LEU A 36 -9.24 10.42 -7.08
C LEU A 36 -8.15 9.58 -6.41
N GLU A 37 -7.71 8.50 -7.05
CA GLU A 37 -6.64 7.64 -6.53
C GLU A 37 -5.33 8.42 -6.33
N VAL A 38 -4.99 9.32 -7.24
CA VAL A 38 -3.80 10.19 -7.13
C VAL A 38 -3.94 11.17 -5.96
N LYS A 39 -5.11 11.80 -5.77
CA LYS A 39 -5.36 12.72 -4.66
C LYS A 39 -5.30 12.00 -3.32
N ASP A 40 -5.91 10.82 -3.23
CA ASP A 40 -5.88 10.00 -2.03
C ASP A 40 -4.45 9.57 -1.70
N ALA A 41 -3.66 9.18 -2.70
CA ALA A 41 -2.26 8.84 -2.52
C ALA A 41 -1.41 10.01 -2.02
N GLN A 42 -1.65 11.22 -2.53
CA GLN A 42 -0.97 12.44 -2.05
C GLN A 42 -1.28 12.70 -0.58
N LEU A 43 -2.56 12.65 -0.20
CA LEU A 43 -2.98 12.84 1.19
C LEU A 43 -2.36 11.78 2.11
N ILE A 44 -2.44 10.51 1.71
CA ILE A 44 -1.86 9.38 2.44
C ILE A 44 -0.36 9.57 2.62
N PHE A 45 0.37 9.80 1.54
CA PHE A 45 1.81 9.93 1.57
C PHE A 45 2.26 11.10 2.45
N HIS A 46 1.67 12.28 2.30
CA HIS A 46 2.02 13.44 3.11
C HIS A 46 1.71 13.23 4.59
N THR A 47 0.59 12.58 4.91
CA THR A 47 0.25 12.25 6.30
C THR A 47 1.26 11.26 6.89
N VAL A 48 1.55 10.18 6.17
CA VAL A 48 2.53 9.17 6.62
C VAL A 48 3.92 9.79 6.77
N TRP A 49 4.37 10.58 5.80
CA TRP A 49 5.66 11.24 5.86
C TRP A 49 5.79 12.16 7.08
N HIS A 50 4.76 12.97 7.32
CA HIS A 50 4.73 13.86 8.49
C HIS A 50 4.75 13.09 9.82
N GLU A 51 4.03 11.97 9.91
CA GLU A 51 4.06 11.11 11.09
C GLU A 51 5.47 10.51 11.32
N LEU A 52 6.14 10.06 10.26
CA LEU A 52 7.51 9.57 10.37
C LEU A 52 8.50 10.67 10.78
N GLU A 53 8.34 11.90 10.25
CA GLU A 53 9.13 13.05 10.68
C GLU A 53 8.93 13.38 12.16
N GLN A 54 7.70 13.25 12.68
CA GLN A 54 7.40 13.45 14.10
C GLN A 54 7.96 12.33 14.98
N GLU A 55 7.90 11.08 14.51
CA GLU A 55 8.28 9.89 15.27
C GLU A 55 9.80 9.73 15.35
N PHE A 56 10.51 9.96 14.25
CA PHE A 56 11.95 9.73 14.12
C PHE A 56 12.79 11.02 14.11
N GLY A 57 12.17 12.17 13.87
CA GLY A 57 12.85 13.44 13.58
C GLY A 57 13.28 13.53 12.10
N GLY A 58 12.92 14.65 11.44
CA GLY A 58 13.12 14.78 9.99
C GLY A 58 14.57 14.64 9.53
N GLU A 59 15.53 15.05 10.38
CA GLU A 59 16.98 14.92 10.12
C GLU A 59 17.53 13.49 10.35
N ASN A 60 16.74 12.61 10.95
CA ASN A 60 17.09 11.22 11.20
C ASN A 60 16.46 10.25 10.19
N LEU A 61 15.63 10.75 9.28
CA LEU A 61 15.04 9.91 8.23
C LEU A 61 16.11 9.46 7.25
N ARG A 62 16.57 8.24 7.40
CA ARG A 62 17.52 7.58 6.51
C ARG A 62 16.87 6.40 5.86
N PHE A 63 16.97 6.32 4.57
CA PHE A 63 16.42 5.22 3.80
C PHE A 63 17.51 4.52 3.00
N PRO A 64 17.37 3.22 2.74
CA PRO A 64 18.29 2.50 1.89
C PRO A 64 18.44 3.16 0.52
N ALA A 65 19.68 3.24 0.04
CA ALA A 65 19.95 3.74 -1.31
C ALA A 65 19.37 2.83 -2.38
N GLU A 66 19.24 1.55 -2.09
CA GLU A 66 18.78 0.51 -3.01
C GLU A 66 17.64 -0.29 -2.39
N ILE A 67 16.49 -0.32 -3.07
CA ILE A 67 15.30 -1.04 -2.60
C ILE A 67 14.75 -1.89 -3.73
N PHE A 68 14.57 -3.18 -3.43
CA PHE A 68 13.98 -4.18 -4.34
C PHE A 68 12.52 -4.39 -3.97
N TRP A 69 11.61 -3.91 -4.82
CA TRP A 69 10.17 -4.04 -4.66
C TRP A 69 9.71 -5.31 -5.39
N LEU A 70 9.49 -6.38 -4.61
CA LEU A 70 9.19 -7.71 -5.14
C LEU A 70 7.68 -7.96 -5.14
N ASN A 71 7.11 -8.12 -6.31
CA ASN A 71 5.70 -8.36 -6.51
C ASN A 71 5.44 -9.53 -7.47
N GLY A 72 4.20 -9.98 -7.50
CA GLY A 72 3.75 -11.07 -8.37
C GLY A 72 2.60 -11.85 -7.77
N SER A 73 1.95 -12.67 -8.59
CA SER A 73 0.82 -13.49 -8.17
C SER A 73 1.19 -14.51 -7.07
N PRO A 74 0.23 -14.99 -6.30
CA PRO A 74 0.45 -16.10 -5.39
C PRO A 74 1.03 -17.32 -6.14
N GLY A 75 2.01 -17.99 -5.57
CA GLY A 75 2.66 -19.15 -6.24
C GLY A 75 3.75 -18.78 -7.26
N ALA A 76 3.94 -17.50 -7.63
CA ALA A 76 4.94 -17.07 -8.61
C ALA A 76 6.40 -17.22 -8.17
N GLY A 77 6.67 -17.70 -6.95
CA GLY A 77 8.04 -17.94 -6.47
C GLY A 77 8.68 -16.74 -5.77
N LYS A 78 7.90 -15.73 -5.35
CA LYS A 78 8.41 -14.56 -4.61
C LYS A 78 9.31 -14.94 -3.43
N GLY A 79 8.90 -15.92 -2.64
CA GLY A 79 9.65 -16.33 -1.45
C GLY A 79 11.02 -16.98 -1.70
N THR A 80 11.34 -17.31 -2.95
CA THR A 80 12.67 -17.86 -3.32
C THR A 80 13.62 -16.80 -3.88
N GLN A 81 13.10 -15.68 -4.39
CA GLN A 81 13.90 -14.64 -5.02
C GLN A 81 14.78 -13.85 -4.04
N PRO A 82 14.32 -13.55 -2.81
CA PRO A 82 15.14 -12.79 -1.87
C PRO A 82 16.52 -13.38 -1.63
N ALA A 83 16.64 -14.71 -1.52
CA ALA A 83 17.92 -15.36 -1.29
C ALA A 83 18.94 -15.06 -2.41
N PHE A 84 18.50 -15.09 -3.68
CA PHE A 84 19.36 -14.76 -4.82
C PHE A 84 19.73 -13.27 -4.85
N ILE A 85 18.77 -12.38 -4.53
CA ILE A 85 19.03 -10.93 -4.49
C ILE A 85 20.02 -10.63 -3.38
N MET A 86 19.83 -11.20 -2.19
CA MET A 86 20.71 -11.01 -1.03
C MET A 86 22.14 -11.47 -1.35
N GLU A 87 22.29 -12.67 -1.89
CA GLU A 87 23.60 -13.22 -2.27
C GLU A 87 24.29 -12.34 -3.34
N PHE A 88 23.57 -11.93 -4.37
CA PHE A 88 24.13 -11.14 -5.47
C PHE A 88 24.45 -9.69 -5.09
N ARG A 89 23.76 -9.13 -4.09
CA ARG A 89 23.90 -7.75 -3.64
C ARG A 89 24.58 -7.59 -2.29
N ASP A 90 25.06 -8.67 -1.70
CA ASP A 90 25.65 -8.69 -0.36
C ASP A 90 24.73 -8.08 0.72
N LEU A 91 23.39 -8.34 0.60
CA LEU A 91 22.44 -7.89 1.59
C LEU A 91 22.36 -8.93 2.72
N THR A 92 22.44 -8.46 3.96
CA THR A 92 22.45 -9.32 5.15
C THR A 92 21.07 -9.46 5.79
N GLU A 93 20.22 -8.44 5.61
CA GLU A 93 18.97 -8.33 6.32
C GLU A 93 17.84 -9.07 5.63
N LYS A 94 16.96 -9.65 6.45
CA LYS A 94 15.78 -10.38 5.97
C LYS A 94 14.83 -9.46 5.20
N PRO A 95 14.13 -9.99 4.18
CA PRO A 95 13.13 -9.22 3.46
C PRO A 95 12.03 -8.68 4.37
N ILE A 96 11.61 -7.45 4.13
CA ILE A 96 10.41 -6.86 4.72
C ILE A 96 9.20 -7.50 4.06
N ILE A 97 8.51 -8.39 4.77
CA ILE A 97 7.34 -9.10 4.25
C ILE A 97 6.07 -8.43 4.76
N VAL A 98 5.33 -7.75 3.88
CA VAL A 98 4.15 -6.96 4.26
C VAL A 98 3.09 -7.78 5.00
N SER A 99 2.88 -9.04 4.60
CA SER A 99 1.93 -9.91 5.29
C SER A 99 2.36 -10.29 6.71
N GLU A 100 3.64 -10.20 7.03
CA GLU A 100 4.17 -10.41 8.39
C GLU A 100 4.05 -9.12 9.22
N LEU A 101 4.35 -7.97 8.62
CA LEU A 101 4.13 -6.67 9.28
C LEU A 101 2.69 -6.51 9.75
N LEU A 102 1.72 -6.94 8.95
CA LEU A 102 0.29 -6.88 9.29
C LEU A 102 -0.12 -7.87 10.39
N LYS A 103 0.71 -8.85 10.73
CA LYS A 103 0.50 -9.80 11.83
C LYS A 103 1.14 -9.35 13.15
N SER A 104 1.92 -8.27 13.14
CA SER A 104 2.52 -7.76 14.37
C SER A 104 1.45 -7.42 15.41
N PRO A 105 1.75 -7.54 16.71
CA PRO A 105 0.78 -7.24 17.76
C PRO A 105 0.23 -5.82 17.68
N GLU A 106 1.07 -4.86 17.25
CA GLU A 106 0.72 -3.45 17.08
C GLU A 106 -0.26 -3.25 15.91
N ALA A 107 0.01 -3.89 14.76
CA ALA A 107 -0.87 -3.86 13.61
C ALA A 107 -2.21 -4.55 13.91
N ARG A 108 -2.19 -5.71 14.56
CA ARG A 108 -3.40 -6.44 14.96
C ARG A 108 -4.29 -5.63 15.90
N LYS A 109 -3.74 -4.96 16.92
CA LYS A 109 -4.52 -4.09 17.81
C LYS A 109 -5.31 -3.02 17.04
N LYS A 110 -4.73 -2.44 16.00
CA LYS A 110 -5.39 -1.45 15.15
C LYS A 110 -6.47 -2.07 14.27
N ILE A 111 -6.20 -3.23 13.69
CA ILE A 111 -7.13 -3.98 12.84
C ILE A 111 -8.33 -4.46 13.69
N ASP A 112 -8.10 -5.00 14.88
CA ASP A 112 -9.12 -5.49 15.80
C ASP A 112 -9.99 -4.35 16.35
N ALA A 113 -9.45 -3.13 16.44
CA ALA A 113 -10.21 -1.92 16.77
C ALA A 113 -11.10 -1.42 15.60
N GLY A 114 -11.25 -2.21 14.52
CA GLY A 114 -12.10 -1.89 13.38
C GLY A 114 -11.44 -0.96 12.35
N MET A 115 -10.16 -0.66 12.51
CA MET A 115 -9.39 0.03 11.47
C MET A 115 -8.85 -1.02 10.51
N LEU A 116 -9.52 -1.18 9.37
CA LEU A 116 -8.99 -1.99 8.27
C LEU A 116 -7.57 -1.48 7.94
N ALA A 117 -6.64 -2.40 7.71
CA ALA A 117 -5.32 -2.05 7.20
C ALA A 117 -5.47 -1.48 5.77
N GLY A 118 -5.80 -0.20 5.69
CA GLY A 118 -5.90 0.53 4.44
C GLY A 118 -4.53 0.87 3.86
N ASP A 119 -4.54 1.51 2.70
CA ASP A 119 -3.30 1.90 2.00
C ASP A 119 -2.38 2.77 2.86
N ARG A 120 -2.97 3.61 3.73
CA ARG A 120 -2.22 4.47 4.66
C ARG A 120 -1.43 3.66 5.68
N GLU A 121 -2.08 2.72 6.36
CA GLU A 121 -1.46 1.89 7.40
C GLU A 121 -0.37 0.99 6.81
N VAL A 122 -0.65 0.37 5.66
CA VAL A 122 0.35 -0.46 4.96
C VAL A 122 1.55 0.38 4.53
N THR A 123 1.31 1.56 3.96
CA THR A 123 2.39 2.47 3.54
C THR A 123 3.22 2.92 4.73
N LYS A 124 2.57 3.28 5.87
CA LYS A 124 3.29 3.67 7.10
C LYS A 124 4.17 2.54 7.63
N LEU A 125 3.64 1.32 7.70
CA LEU A 125 4.39 0.15 8.17
C LEU A 125 5.61 -0.12 7.28
N VAL A 126 5.44 -0.09 5.95
CA VAL A 126 6.54 -0.34 5.02
C VAL A 126 7.61 0.75 5.11
N LEU A 127 7.22 2.03 5.07
CA LEU A 127 8.19 3.12 5.12
C LEU A 127 8.87 3.20 6.50
N GLY A 128 8.14 2.92 7.58
CA GLY A 128 8.71 2.86 8.93
C GLY A 128 9.73 1.73 9.07
N SER A 129 9.44 0.55 8.50
CA SER A 129 10.41 -0.56 8.51
C SER A 129 11.68 -0.26 7.71
N LEU A 130 11.58 0.53 6.63
CA LEU A 130 12.76 0.94 5.85
C LEU A 130 13.66 1.94 6.57
N LEU A 131 13.21 2.54 7.67
CA LEU A 131 14.01 3.45 8.49
C LEU A 131 14.91 2.72 9.49
N ASP A 132 14.77 1.40 9.63
CA ASP A 132 15.64 0.63 10.49
C ASP A 132 17.07 0.67 9.93
N PRO A 133 18.07 1.06 10.75
CA PRO A 133 19.47 1.13 10.33
C PRO A 133 20.03 -0.16 9.75
N GLU A 134 19.45 -1.30 10.10
CA GLU A 134 19.83 -2.60 9.53
C GLU A 134 19.71 -2.64 8.01
N TYR A 135 18.78 -1.88 7.41
CA TYR A 135 18.55 -1.81 5.96
C TYR A 135 19.42 -0.77 5.23
N GLU A 136 20.39 -0.14 5.87
CA GLU A 136 21.21 0.92 5.25
C GLU A 136 21.91 0.45 3.96
N SER A 137 22.37 -0.80 3.90
CA SER A 137 23.02 -1.38 2.72
C SER A 137 22.04 -1.62 1.56
N GLY A 138 20.77 -1.81 1.85
CA GLY A 138 19.71 -2.08 0.88
C GLY A 138 18.61 -2.91 1.52
N ALA A 139 17.43 -2.89 0.90
CA ALA A 139 16.25 -3.58 1.40
C ALA A 139 15.51 -4.34 0.30
N ILE A 140 14.87 -5.46 0.67
CA ILE A 140 13.93 -6.18 -0.17
C ILE A 140 12.56 -6.06 0.47
N VAL A 141 11.55 -5.60 -0.27
CA VAL A 141 10.17 -5.47 0.19
C VAL A 141 9.29 -6.42 -0.60
N ASP A 142 8.74 -7.45 0.05
CA ASP A 142 7.82 -8.42 -0.56
C ASP A 142 6.36 -8.05 -0.29
N GLY A 143 5.66 -7.76 -1.36
CA GLY A 143 4.22 -7.57 -1.34
C GLY A 143 3.76 -6.12 -1.18
N TYR A 144 4.54 -5.15 -1.58
CA TYR A 144 4.21 -3.74 -1.74
C TYR A 144 4.84 -3.21 -3.04
N PRO A 145 4.15 -2.36 -3.83
CA PRO A 145 2.75 -1.95 -3.71
C PRO A 145 1.77 -3.01 -4.24
N ARG A 146 0.51 -3.04 -3.75
CA ARG A 146 -0.55 -3.96 -4.21
C ARG A 146 -1.76 -3.24 -4.81
N THR A 147 -1.92 -1.95 -4.52
CA THR A 147 -3.01 -1.11 -5.02
C THR A 147 -2.45 0.01 -5.87
N LYS A 148 -3.30 0.63 -6.68
CA LYS A 148 -2.90 1.81 -7.47
C LYS A 148 -2.50 2.97 -6.56
N THR A 149 -3.24 3.19 -5.47
CA THR A 149 -2.90 4.19 -4.44
C THR A 149 -1.51 3.97 -3.88
N GLN A 150 -1.15 2.72 -3.55
CA GLN A 150 0.20 2.39 -3.07
C GLN A 150 1.28 2.61 -4.14
N VAL A 151 0.97 2.35 -5.42
CA VAL A 151 1.89 2.66 -6.53
C VAL A 151 2.15 4.17 -6.60
N GLU A 152 1.11 4.99 -6.47
CA GLU A 152 1.28 6.45 -6.45
C GLU A 152 2.05 6.90 -5.20
N CYS A 153 1.80 6.31 -4.02
CA CYS A 153 2.61 6.56 -2.81
C CYS A 153 4.09 6.21 -3.04
N LEU A 154 4.37 5.11 -3.74
CA LEU A 154 5.75 4.71 -4.06
C LEU A 154 6.45 5.70 -4.99
N LYS A 155 5.74 6.26 -5.97
CA LYS A 155 6.27 7.33 -6.84
C LYS A 155 6.57 8.60 -6.04
N LEU A 156 5.66 9.00 -5.14
CA LEU A 156 5.86 10.14 -4.24
C LEU A 156 7.06 9.93 -3.31
N PHE A 157 7.22 8.71 -2.79
CA PHE A 157 8.37 8.34 -1.96
C PHE A 157 9.69 8.48 -2.73
N HIS A 158 9.79 7.92 -3.94
CA HIS A 158 10.97 8.09 -4.78
C HIS A 158 11.26 9.57 -5.09
N GLY A 159 10.21 10.34 -5.39
CA GLY A 159 10.30 11.80 -5.61
C GLY A 159 10.85 12.52 -4.37
N LYS A 160 10.36 12.17 -3.18
CA LYS A 160 10.80 12.77 -1.91
C LYS A 160 12.26 12.46 -1.59
N LEU A 161 12.71 11.22 -1.81
CA LEU A 161 14.12 10.86 -1.66
C LEU A 161 15.01 11.61 -2.65
N SER A 162 14.55 11.79 -3.89
CA SER A 162 15.27 12.57 -4.91
C SER A 162 15.35 14.06 -4.56
N GLU A 163 14.30 14.63 -3.97
CA GLU A 163 14.27 15.98 -3.44
C GLU A 163 15.31 16.16 -2.31
N LEU A 164 15.29 15.25 -1.31
CA LEU A 164 16.25 15.25 -0.21
C LEU A 164 17.68 15.13 -0.71
N ARG A 165 17.94 14.24 -1.65
CA ARG A 165 19.25 14.15 -2.32
C ARG A 165 19.68 15.46 -2.93
N SER A 166 18.80 16.10 -3.69
CA SER A 166 19.09 17.38 -4.36
C SER A 166 19.35 18.51 -3.36
N LYS A 167 18.59 18.55 -2.26
CA LYS A 167 18.72 19.53 -1.20
C LYS A 167 20.08 19.45 -0.49
N HIS A 168 20.59 18.23 -0.30
CA HIS A 168 21.82 17.98 0.45
C HIS A 168 23.06 17.77 -0.43
N LEU A 169 22.92 17.86 -1.75
CA LEU A 169 24.04 17.73 -2.69
C LEU A 169 25.09 18.83 -2.43
N GLY A 170 26.34 18.43 -2.30
CA GLY A 170 27.47 19.32 -1.99
C GLY A 170 27.54 19.78 -0.53
N THR A 171 26.69 19.28 0.37
CA THR A 171 26.75 19.55 1.81
C THR A 171 27.48 18.41 2.54
N PHE A 172 27.83 18.63 3.82
CA PHE A 172 28.40 17.57 4.67
C PHE A 172 27.43 16.40 4.91
N GLN A 173 26.13 16.61 4.65
CA GLN A 173 25.10 15.57 4.79
C GLN A 173 24.88 14.79 3.48
N GLU A 174 25.57 15.06 2.41
CA GLU A 174 25.35 14.43 1.12
C GLU A 174 25.39 12.88 1.18
N SER A 175 26.31 12.32 1.94
CA SER A 175 26.44 10.86 2.11
C SER A 175 25.22 10.22 2.79
N GLN A 176 24.48 10.98 3.57
CA GLN A 176 23.29 10.52 4.29
C GLN A 176 22.04 10.45 3.38
N PHE A 177 22.08 11.11 2.22
CA PHE A 177 21.00 11.12 1.25
C PHE A 177 21.52 10.60 -0.11
N PRO A 178 21.78 9.29 -0.24
CA PRO A 178 22.25 8.69 -1.47
C PRO A 178 21.21 8.81 -2.59
N LYS A 179 21.65 8.64 -3.85
CA LYS A 179 20.72 8.59 -4.98
C LYS A 179 19.82 7.35 -4.85
N PRO A 180 18.49 7.51 -4.78
CA PRO A 180 17.60 6.38 -4.63
C PRO A 180 17.63 5.47 -5.88
N ARG A 181 17.71 4.16 -5.67
CA ARG A 181 17.65 3.13 -6.70
C ARG A 181 16.52 2.17 -6.38
N PHE A 182 15.43 2.27 -7.13
CA PHE A 182 14.28 1.39 -6.98
C PHE A 182 14.29 0.32 -8.07
N HIS A 183 14.33 -0.94 -7.66
CA HIS A 183 14.23 -2.09 -8.55
C HIS A 183 12.84 -2.69 -8.43
N ILE A 184 12.04 -2.55 -9.46
CA ILE A 184 10.68 -3.12 -9.50
C ILE A 184 10.77 -4.50 -10.14
N ILE A 185 10.53 -5.54 -9.34
CA ILE A 185 10.57 -6.92 -9.78
C ILE A 185 9.16 -7.48 -9.76
N MET A 186 8.64 -7.85 -10.93
CA MET A 186 7.32 -8.44 -11.08
C MET A 186 7.43 -9.86 -11.59
N LEU A 187 7.01 -10.83 -10.77
CA LEU A 187 7.01 -12.24 -11.13
C LEU A 187 5.64 -12.64 -11.70
N PHE A 188 5.67 -13.20 -12.89
CA PHE A 188 4.50 -13.72 -13.58
C PHE A 188 4.51 -15.24 -13.59
N ILE A 189 3.33 -15.80 -13.55
CA ILE A 189 3.09 -17.24 -13.67
C ILE A 189 1.69 -17.46 -14.25
N ASP A 190 1.50 -18.51 -15.01
CA ASP A 190 0.19 -18.87 -15.55
C ASP A 190 -0.82 -19.13 -14.42
N GLU A 191 -2.07 -18.81 -14.66
CA GLU A 191 -3.13 -18.93 -13.65
C GLU A 191 -3.29 -20.38 -13.17
N GLU A 192 -3.30 -21.36 -14.09
CA GLU A 192 -3.42 -22.78 -13.76
C GLU A 192 -2.27 -23.23 -12.85
N GLU A 193 -1.04 -22.85 -13.18
CA GLU A 193 0.13 -23.18 -12.39
C GLU A 193 0.12 -22.45 -11.04
N SER A 194 -0.37 -21.22 -11.01
CA SER A 194 -0.58 -20.45 -9.76
C SER A 194 -1.52 -21.19 -8.81
N VAL A 195 -2.69 -21.61 -9.31
CA VAL A 195 -3.67 -22.38 -8.54
C VAL A 195 -3.08 -23.71 -8.08
N ARG A 196 -2.43 -24.46 -8.98
CA ARG A 196 -1.79 -25.74 -8.67
C ARG A 196 -0.79 -25.61 -7.52
N ARG A 197 0.08 -24.60 -7.56
CA ARG A 197 1.09 -24.35 -6.51
C ARG A 197 0.46 -23.95 -5.18
N GLN A 198 -0.62 -23.18 -5.22
CA GLN A 198 -1.35 -22.81 -4.00
C GLN A 198 -2.02 -24.05 -3.35
N LEU A 199 -2.66 -24.90 -4.13
CA LEU A 199 -3.25 -26.14 -3.64
C LEU A 199 -2.20 -27.07 -3.02
N LEU A 200 -1.07 -27.28 -3.71
CA LEU A 200 0.04 -28.07 -3.18
C LEU A 200 0.60 -27.51 -1.86
N ARG A 201 0.69 -26.19 -1.75
CA ARG A 201 1.09 -25.53 -0.50
C ARG A 201 0.09 -25.82 0.62
N GLY A 202 -1.22 -25.67 0.35
CA GLY A 202 -2.27 -25.99 1.30
C GLY A 202 -2.18 -27.43 1.78
N GLN A 203 -2.02 -28.39 0.88
CA GLN A 203 -1.88 -29.81 1.21
C GLN A 203 -0.66 -30.08 2.10
N ARG A 204 0.50 -29.46 1.77
CA ARG A 204 1.73 -29.58 2.60
C ARG A 204 1.53 -28.99 4.00
N THR A 205 0.83 -27.86 4.10
CA THR A 205 0.52 -27.24 5.40
C THR A 205 -0.37 -28.16 6.25
N ILE A 206 -1.39 -28.76 5.65
CA ILE A 206 -2.29 -29.70 6.35
C ILE A 206 -1.51 -30.93 6.81
N ALA A 207 -0.70 -31.54 5.93
CA ALA A 207 0.10 -32.69 6.28
C ALA A 207 1.08 -32.42 7.41
N HIS A 208 1.82 -31.30 7.33
CA HIS A 208 2.73 -30.85 8.39
C HIS A 208 2.00 -30.64 9.74
N ASN A 209 0.85 -29.97 9.73
CA ASN A 209 0.11 -29.71 10.97
C ASN A 209 -0.41 -31.02 11.59
N ALA A 210 -0.81 -32.00 10.78
CA ALA A 210 -1.18 -33.30 11.27
C ALA A 210 0.01 -34.06 11.91
N GLU A 211 1.21 -33.96 11.33
CA GLU A 211 2.43 -34.53 11.91
C GLU A 211 2.81 -33.85 13.24
N VAL A 212 2.70 -32.53 13.32
CA VAL A 212 2.95 -31.77 14.55
C VAL A 212 1.95 -32.16 15.63
N GLU A 213 0.67 -32.32 15.29
CA GLU A 213 -0.37 -32.75 16.22
C GLU A 213 -0.12 -34.18 16.72
N ALA A 214 0.29 -35.08 15.83
CA ALA A 214 0.54 -36.48 16.18
C ALA A 214 1.82 -36.66 17.00
N SER A 215 2.86 -35.91 16.73
CA SER A 215 4.16 -36.02 17.40
C SER A 215 4.30 -35.15 18.64
N GLY A 216 3.51 -34.07 18.75
CA GLY A 216 3.67 -33.04 19.77
C GLY A 216 4.96 -32.22 19.65
N VAL A 217 5.68 -32.33 18.51
CA VAL A 217 6.95 -31.66 18.26
C VAL A 217 6.82 -30.72 17.07
N GLY A 218 7.21 -29.46 17.24
CA GLY A 218 7.19 -28.43 16.22
C GLY A 218 6.03 -27.45 16.37
N GLU A 219 5.98 -26.47 15.48
CA GLU A 219 4.93 -25.46 15.41
C GLU A 219 4.03 -25.71 14.19
N SER A 220 2.72 -25.57 14.39
CA SER A 220 1.74 -25.65 13.29
C SER A 220 1.88 -24.45 12.35
N TRP A 221 1.82 -24.73 11.06
CA TRP A 221 1.82 -23.68 10.03
C TRP A 221 0.44 -23.09 9.83
N GLU A 222 0.37 -21.78 9.60
CA GLU A 222 -0.88 -21.10 9.32
C GLU A 222 -1.45 -21.52 7.95
N ILE A 223 -2.69 -21.99 7.94
CA ILE A 223 -3.43 -22.27 6.70
C ILE A 223 -3.85 -20.93 6.11
N ARG A 224 -3.22 -20.54 5.01
CA ARG A 224 -3.62 -19.36 4.23
C ARG A 224 -4.89 -19.68 3.43
N LYS A 225 -5.97 -18.99 3.72
CA LYS A 225 -7.24 -19.08 2.96
C LYS A 225 -7.15 -18.31 1.66
#